data_687179097a3603eb8eac47243ff0033a
#
_entry.id   687179097a3603eb8eac47243ff0033a
#
_cell.length_a   1.000
_cell.length_b   1.000
_cell.length_c   1.000
_cell.angle_alpha   90.00
_cell.angle_beta   90.00
_cell.angle_gamma   90.00
#
_symmetry.space_group_name_H-M   'P 1'
#
loop_
_entity.id
_entity.type
_entity.pdbx_description
1 polymer ?
#
loop_
_entity_poly.entity_id
_entity_poly.type
_entity_poly.pdbx_seq_one_letter_code
_entity_poly.pdbx_strand_id
1 'polypeptide(L)'
;MKKFVYFQKKCNFIVILFLLLGSQNIFSDTEKKMLILGDSLSAGYGIPSEKQWVKLVQQKLDTDSKKLKLINASLSGETTKGGLSRLPSLLNGLSPDFLFIELGANDALRGYPPSKVRSNLITMCELAKEKEIAIIIMQIVVAPNYGTKYKERLVRIYEEVATKFDAKLVPSMLNEEIVLNKDLMLPDGIHPNVNGQYAIADDLYTWISEL
;
A
#
# COMPACT_ATOMS: atom_id res chain seq x y z
N MET A 1 -60.44 7.32 37.46
CA MET A 1 -59.90 6.63 36.25
C MET A 1 -59.15 7.53 35.27
N LYS A 2 -59.42 8.85 35.13
CA LYS A 2 -58.71 9.70 34.14
C LYS A 2 -57.25 10.10 34.52
N LYS A 3 -56.82 10.04 35.77
CA LYS A 3 -55.43 10.37 36.18
C LYS A 3 -54.41 9.24 35.94
N PHE A 4 -54.83 7.99 35.90
CA PHE A 4 -53.94 6.83 35.71
C PHE A 4 -53.50 6.67 34.25
N VAL A 5 -54.38 7.02 33.32
CA VAL A 5 -54.07 6.92 31.87
C VAL A 5 -53.04 7.99 31.41
N TYR A 6 -53.00 9.14 32.08
CA TYR A 6 -52.08 10.24 31.74
C TYR A 6 -50.65 9.96 32.16
N PHE A 7 -50.45 9.18 33.24
CA PHE A 7 -49.12 8.82 33.72
C PHE A 7 -48.48 7.74 32.83
N GLN A 8 -49.21 6.77 32.31
CA GLN A 8 -48.70 5.74 31.41
C GLN A 8 -48.29 6.32 30.06
N LYS A 9 -48.98 7.31 29.52
CA LYS A 9 -48.61 7.95 28.25
C LYS A 9 -47.30 8.76 28.34
N LYS A 10 -47.00 9.39 29.50
CA LYS A 10 -45.73 10.11 29.71
C LYS A 10 -44.52 9.17 29.86
N CYS A 11 -44.68 8.02 30.53
CA CYS A 11 -43.60 7.04 30.65
C CYS A 11 -43.22 6.40 29.31
N ASN A 12 -44.21 6.07 28.47
CA ASN A 12 -43.93 5.50 27.15
C ASN A 12 -43.18 6.49 26.19
N PHE A 13 -43.45 7.79 26.32
CA PHE A 13 -42.77 8.79 25.49
C PHE A 13 -41.32 9.03 25.91
N ILE A 14 -40.98 8.88 27.19
CA ILE A 14 -39.63 9.00 27.71
C ILE A 14 -38.80 7.77 27.32
N VAL A 15 -39.38 6.55 27.33
CA VAL A 15 -38.69 5.33 26.94
C VAL A 15 -38.37 5.31 25.43
N ILE A 16 -39.29 5.82 24.59
CA ILE A 16 -39.05 5.92 23.13
C ILE A 16 -37.97 6.97 22.81
N LEU A 17 -37.91 8.09 23.57
CA LEU A 17 -36.89 9.12 23.37
C LEU A 17 -35.48 8.61 23.76
N PHE A 18 -35.37 7.73 24.77
CA PHE A 18 -34.08 7.11 25.16
C PHE A 18 -33.58 6.05 24.16
N LEU A 19 -34.50 5.38 23.45
CA LEU A 19 -34.12 4.39 22.40
C LEU A 19 -33.69 5.07 21.10
N LEU A 20 -34.02 6.31 20.84
CA LEU A 20 -33.57 7.06 19.67
C LEU A 20 -32.21 7.75 19.85
N LEU A 21 -31.72 7.88 21.10
CA LEU A 21 -30.39 8.43 21.39
C LEU A 21 -29.28 7.40 21.48
N GLY A 22 -29.59 6.10 21.31
CA GLY A 22 -28.68 4.99 21.54
C GLY A 22 -27.89 4.47 20.31
N SER A 23 -28.13 5.00 19.13
CA SER A 23 -27.37 4.58 17.93
C SER A 23 -26.46 5.69 17.41
N GLN A 24 -25.62 6.22 18.26
CA GLN A 24 -24.37 6.78 17.76
C GLN A 24 -23.50 5.56 17.37
N ASN A 25 -23.46 5.26 16.08
CA ASN A 25 -22.35 4.47 15.51
C ASN A 25 -21.07 5.21 15.90
N ILE A 26 -20.45 4.78 17.00
CA ILE A 26 -19.06 5.12 17.26
C ILE A 26 -18.30 4.41 16.15
N PHE A 27 -18.19 5.05 14.99
CA PHE A 27 -17.16 4.71 14.03
C PHE A 27 -15.87 4.82 14.83
N SER A 28 -15.30 3.66 15.17
CA SER A 28 -13.99 3.60 15.79
C SER A 28 -13.03 4.26 14.79
N ASP A 29 -12.68 5.50 15.10
CA ASP A 29 -11.76 6.32 14.32
C ASP A 29 -10.32 5.84 14.57
N THR A 30 -10.13 4.52 14.36
CA THR A 30 -8.84 3.84 14.54
C THR A 30 -7.92 4.16 13.39
N GLU A 31 -6.66 4.44 13.73
CA GLU A 31 -5.59 4.63 12.75
C GLU A 31 -5.41 3.34 11.94
N LYS A 32 -5.60 3.42 10.63
CA LYS A 32 -5.35 2.32 9.69
C LYS A 32 -3.86 2.12 9.49
N LYS A 33 -3.45 0.89 9.14
CA LYS A 33 -2.06 0.53 8.90
C LYS A 33 -1.87 0.05 7.47
N MET A 34 -0.83 0.56 6.81
CA MET A 34 -0.39 0.06 5.51
C MET A 34 0.97 -0.60 5.67
N LEU A 35 1.02 -1.91 5.39
CA LEU A 35 2.28 -2.64 5.25
C LEU A 35 2.85 -2.43 3.86
N ILE A 36 4.07 -1.87 3.78
CA ILE A 36 4.82 -1.73 2.53
C ILE A 36 5.80 -2.89 2.44
N LEU A 37 5.63 -3.74 1.44
CA LEU A 37 6.47 -4.87 1.10
C LEU A 37 7.16 -4.58 -0.23
N GLY A 38 8.37 -4.08 -0.17
CA GLY A 38 9.12 -3.61 -1.32
C GLY A 38 10.59 -4.01 -1.30
N ASP A 39 11.31 -3.50 -2.28
CA ASP A 39 12.75 -3.73 -2.45
C ASP A 39 13.60 -2.50 -2.08
N SER A 40 14.73 -2.26 -2.76
CA SER A 40 15.64 -1.16 -2.47
C SER A 40 15.02 0.22 -2.69
N LEU A 41 14.03 0.34 -3.57
CA LEU A 41 13.36 1.62 -3.84
C LEU A 41 12.55 2.06 -2.62
N SER A 42 11.82 1.14 -2.00
CA SER A 42 11.04 1.42 -0.80
C SER A 42 11.86 1.34 0.49
N ALA A 43 12.95 0.52 0.51
CA ALA A 43 13.90 0.50 1.62
C ALA A 43 14.76 1.78 1.68
N GLY A 44 14.77 2.58 0.61
CA GLY A 44 15.53 3.84 0.54
C GLY A 44 17.04 3.64 0.48
N TYR A 45 17.50 2.73 -0.39
CA TYR A 45 18.92 2.43 -0.57
C TYR A 45 19.76 3.70 -0.79
N GLY A 46 20.81 3.88 0.02
CA GLY A 46 21.73 5.02 -0.05
C GLY A 46 21.16 6.37 0.42
N ILE A 47 19.95 6.39 0.99
CA ILE A 47 19.24 7.61 1.41
C ILE A 47 19.08 7.64 2.93
N PRO A 48 19.41 8.78 3.60
CA PRO A 48 19.12 8.95 5.02
C PRO A 48 17.63 8.67 5.34
N SER A 49 17.35 8.01 6.45
CA SER A 49 16.02 7.50 6.77
C SER A 49 14.92 8.56 6.75
N GLU A 50 15.23 9.77 7.22
CA GLU A 50 14.31 10.92 7.25
C GLU A 50 14.02 11.53 5.86
N LYS A 51 14.79 11.14 4.84
CA LYS A 51 14.67 11.58 3.44
C LYS A 51 14.06 10.52 2.52
N GLN A 52 13.75 9.33 3.05
CA GLN A 52 13.14 8.25 2.27
C GLN A 52 11.67 8.55 2.00
N TRP A 53 11.16 8.21 0.81
CA TRP A 53 9.80 8.53 0.38
C TRP A 53 8.72 8.07 1.36
N VAL A 54 8.87 6.89 1.97
CA VAL A 54 7.91 6.39 2.97
C VAL A 54 7.81 7.33 4.16
N LYS A 55 8.95 7.83 4.64
CA LYS A 55 8.99 8.78 5.76
C LYS A 55 8.42 10.13 5.38
N LEU A 56 8.72 10.60 4.17
CA LEU A 56 8.20 11.87 3.64
C LEU A 56 6.68 11.82 3.46
N VAL A 57 6.14 10.71 2.91
CA VAL A 57 4.69 10.51 2.80
C VAL A 57 4.04 10.44 4.18
N GLN A 58 4.63 9.73 5.15
CA GLN A 58 4.10 9.71 6.52
C GLN A 58 4.01 11.11 7.12
N GLN A 59 5.04 11.93 6.94
CA GLN A 59 5.03 13.33 7.44
C GLN A 59 3.91 14.16 6.82
N LYS A 60 3.62 13.99 5.52
CA LYS A 60 2.50 14.63 4.84
C LYS A 60 1.15 14.15 5.40
N LEU A 61 0.98 12.84 5.56
CA LEU A 61 -0.22 12.25 6.15
C LEU A 61 -0.47 12.79 7.58
N ASP A 62 0.58 12.87 8.40
CA ASP A 62 0.50 13.40 9.76
C ASP A 62 0.10 14.89 9.76
N THR A 63 0.67 15.67 8.83
CA THR A 63 0.34 17.11 8.66
C THR A 63 -1.12 17.31 8.29
N ASP A 64 -1.64 16.47 7.39
CA ASP A 64 -3.03 16.54 6.92
C ASP A 64 -4.00 15.77 7.83
N SER A 65 -3.53 15.35 9.02
CA SER A 65 -4.31 14.61 10.02
C SER A 65 -4.99 13.35 9.47
N LYS A 66 -4.36 12.71 8.46
CA LYS A 66 -4.81 11.43 7.91
C LYS A 66 -4.47 10.30 8.88
N LYS A 67 -5.46 9.48 9.22
CA LYS A 67 -5.29 8.35 10.15
C LYS A 67 -4.79 7.10 9.45
N LEU A 68 -3.61 7.20 8.84
CA LEU A 68 -2.95 6.09 8.14
C LEU A 68 -1.48 6.01 8.56
N LYS A 69 -1.09 4.86 9.13
CA LYS A 69 0.28 4.55 9.52
C LYS A 69 0.97 3.70 8.45
N LEU A 70 2.07 4.19 7.92
CA LEU A 70 2.92 3.43 6.98
C LEU A 70 3.95 2.60 7.77
N ILE A 71 3.98 1.28 7.50
CA ILE A 71 4.90 0.34 8.09
C ILE A 71 5.78 -0.23 6.99
N ASN A 72 7.01 0.27 6.91
CA ASN A 72 7.94 -0.15 5.86
C ASN A 72 8.68 -1.44 6.28
N ALA A 73 8.38 -2.54 5.59
CA ALA A 73 9.05 -3.83 5.74
C ALA A 73 9.89 -4.20 4.50
N SER A 74 10.27 -3.22 3.70
CA SER A 74 11.05 -3.41 2.47
C SER A 74 12.50 -3.76 2.75
N LEU A 75 13.10 -4.58 1.89
CA LEU A 75 14.51 -4.98 1.98
C LEU A 75 15.22 -4.79 0.64
N SER A 76 16.38 -4.15 0.65
CA SER A 76 17.18 -3.98 -0.58
C SER A 76 17.51 -5.32 -1.23
N GLY A 77 17.30 -5.43 -2.55
CA GLY A 77 17.53 -6.65 -3.31
C GLY A 77 16.42 -7.70 -3.19
N GLU A 78 15.31 -7.39 -2.52
CA GLU A 78 14.20 -8.32 -2.32
C GLU A 78 13.56 -8.73 -3.66
N THR A 79 13.18 -10.01 -3.75
CA THR A 79 12.44 -10.58 -4.89
C THR A 79 11.01 -10.91 -4.47
N THR A 80 10.14 -11.19 -5.44
CA THR A 80 8.79 -11.66 -5.13
C THR A 80 8.80 -12.94 -4.28
N LYS A 81 9.78 -13.84 -4.47
CA LYS A 81 9.94 -15.05 -3.65
C LYS A 81 10.34 -14.70 -2.21
N GLY A 82 11.29 -13.79 -2.03
CA GLY A 82 11.75 -13.38 -0.71
C GLY A 82 10.64 -12.69 0.08
N GLY A 83 9.97 -11.71 -0.53
CA GLY A 83 8.83 -11.02 0.07
C GLY A 83 7.71 -11.99 0.46
N LEU A 84 7.34 -12.93 -0.43
CA LEU A 84 6.35 -13.96 -0.14
C LEU A 84 6.73 -14.81 1.08
N SER A 85 8.00 -15.17 1.23
CA SER A 85 8.44 -16.00 2.37
C SER A 85 8.27 -15.32 3.73
N ARG A 86 8.34 -13.99 3.79
CA ARG A 86 8.20 -13.18 5.02
C ARG A 86 6.76 -12.73 5.28
N LEU A 87 5.95 -12.64 4.22
CA LEU A 87 4.62 -12.04 4.28
C LEU A 87 3.71 -12.66 5.36
N PRO A 88 3.59 -13.99 5.52
CA PRO A 88 2.72 -14.57 6.55
C PRO A 88 3.03 -14.07 7.97
N SER A 89 4.31 -14.00 8.33
CA SER A 89 4.74 -13.49 9.63
C SER A 89 4.43 -12.01 9.82
N LEU A 90 4.64 -11.20 8.77
CA LEU A 90 4.34 -9.76 8.78
C LEU A 90 2.85 -9.50 8.93
N LEU A 91 2.00 -10.21 8.16
CA LEU A 91 0.55 -10.07 8.26
C LEU A 91 0.01 -10.45 9.64
N ASN A 92 0.54 -11.53 10.23
CA ASN A 92 0.13 -11.97 11.57
C ASN A 92 0.60 -11.03 12.68
N GLY A 93 1.82 -10.52 12.59
CA GLY A 93 2.40 -9.66 13.62
C GLY A 93 1.89 -8.21 13.60
N LEU A 94 1.55 -7.69 12.43
CA LEU A 94 1.21 -6.27 12.25
C LEU A 94 -0.29 -6.03 12.12
N SER A 95 -1.05 -7.03 11.61
CA SER A 95 -2.48 -6.92 11.30
C SER A 95 -2.78 -5.63 10.53
N PRO A 96 -2.23 -5.46 9.30
CA PRO A 96 -2.43 -4.25 8.52
C PRO A 96 -3.82 -4.24 7.86
N ASP A 97 -4.34 -3.04 7.57
CA ASP A 97 -5.56 -2.84 6.78
C ASP A 97 -5.27 -2.85 5.28
N PHE A 98 -4.04 -2.45 4.90
CA PHE A 98 -3.58 -2.39 3.52
C PHE A 98 -2.24 -3.11 3.36
N LEU A 99 -2.09 -3.83 2.25
CA LEU A 99 -0.82 -4.39 1.77
C LEU A 99 -0.42 -3.68 0.48
N PHE A 100 0.69 -2.95 0.53
CA PHE A 100 1.31 -2.32 -0.64
C PHE A 100 2.48 -3.18 -1.11
N ILE A 101 2.36 -3.77 -2.32
CA ILE A 101 3.38 -4.65 -2.92
C ILE A 101 4.16 -3.86 -3.97
N GLU A 102 5.46 -3.66 -3.72
CA GLU A 102 6.42 -3.03 -4.63
C GLU A 102 7.59 -4.00 -4.84
N LEU A 103 7.37 -5.10 -5.57
CA LEU A 103 8.32 -6.18 -5.79
C LEU A 103 8.27 -6.68 -7.23
N GLY A 104 9.39 -7.25 -7.71
CA GLY A 104 9.52 -7.89 -9.02
C GLY A 104 10.59 -7.29 -9.91
N ALA A 105 11.06 -6.07 -9.62
CA ALA A 105 12.19 -5.47 -10.33
C ALA A 105 13.45 -6.33 -10.18
N ASN A 106 13.74 -6.84 -8.98
CA ASN A 106 14.87 -7.73 -8.73
C ASN A 106 14.72 -9.12 -9.37
N ASP A 107 13.49 -9.61 -9.52
CA ASP A 107 13.23 -10.84 -10.29
C ASP A 107 13.61 -10.61 -11.77
N ALA A 108 13.22 -9.46 -12.34
CA ALA A 108 13.57 -9.07 -13.69
C ALA A 108 15.07 -8.90 -13.86
N LEU A 109 15.76 -8.17 -12.97
CA LEU A 109 17.20 -7.97 -13.00
C LEU A 109 17.99 -9.30 -12.98
N ARG A 110 17.45 -10.33 -12.33
CA ARG A 110 18.03 -11.67 -12.26
C ARG A 110 17.56 -12.60 -13.39
N GLY A 111 16.73 -12.10 -14.31
CA GLY A 111 16.21 -12.89 -15.43
C GLY A 111 15.26 -14.02 -15.02
N TYR A 112 14.57 -13.87 -13.88
CA TYR A 112 13.63 -14.89 -13.43
C TYR A 112 12.42 -14.98 -14.37
N PRO A 113 11.86 -16.20 -14.55
CA PRO A 113 10.71 -16.37 -15.42
C PRO A 113 9.50 -15.54 -14.94
N PRO A 114 8.84 -14.77 -15.83
CA PRO A 114 7.64 -14.01 -15.48
C PRO A 114 6.53 -14.84 -14.81
N SER A 115 6.45 -16.14 -15.17
CA SER A 115 5.51 -17.08 -14.53
C SER A 115 5.76 -17.25 -13.02
N LYS A 116 7.01 -17.14 -12.55
CA LYS A 116 7.33 -17.17 -11.12
C LYS A 116 6.93 -15.90 -10.41
N VAL A 117 7.18 -14.75 -11.02
CA VAL A 117 6.69 -13.46 -10.51
C VAL A 117 5.16 -13.51 -10.36
N ARG A 118 4.46 -13.95 -11.41
CA ARG A 118 3.01 -14.10 -11.40
C ARG A 118 2.52 -15.01 -10.27
N SER A 119 3.10 -16.21 -10.12
CA SER A 119 2.66 -17.14 -9.06
C SER A 119 2.89 -16.58 -7.67
N ASN A 120 4.02 -15.90 -7.42
CA ASN A 120 4.32 -15.30 -6.12
C ASN A 120 3.38 -14.14 -5.80
N LEU A 121 3.09 -13.25 -6.76
CA LEU A 121 2.13 -12.15 -6.59
C LEU A 121 0.72 -12.69 -6.29
N ILE A 122 0.27 -13.72 -7.01
CA ILE A 122 -1.02 -14.36 -6.76
C ILE A 122 -1.08 -14.88 -5.32
N THR A 123 -0.07 -15.63 -4.88
CA THR A 123 -0.07 -16.18 -3.51
C THR A 123 -0.02 -15.08 -2.44
N MET A 124 0.73 -13.98 -2.66
CA MET A 124 0.69 -12.83 -1.74
C MET A 124 -0.71 -12.21 -1.65
N CYS A 125 -1.39 -12.06 -2.79
CA CYS A 125 -2.76 -11.53 -2.82
C CYS A 125 -3.76 -12.49 -2.16
N GLU A 126 -3.62 -13.81 -2.35
CA GLU A 126 -4.44 -14.82 -1.67
C GLU A 126 -4.31 -14.70 -0.15
N LEU A 127 -3.08 -14.63 0.37
CA LEU A 127 -2.83 -14.45 1.81
C LEU A 127 -3.42 -13.15 2.37
N ALA A 128 -3.40 -12.06 1.60
CA ALA A 128 -4.02 -10.81 2.01
C ALA A 128 -5.55 -10.88 2.00
N LYS A 129 -6.15 -11.48 0.96
CA LYS A 129 -7.61 -11.65 0.86
C LYS A 129 -8.17 -12.57 1.95
N GLU A 130 -7.47 -13.64 2.35
CA GLU A 130 -7.86 -14.50 3.49
C GLU A 130 -7.99 -13.72 4.81
N LYS A 131 -7.34 -12.57 4.90
CA LYS A 131 -7.34 -11.69 6.08
C LYS A 131 -8.13 -10.39 5.87
N GLU A 132 -8.88 -10.29 4.77
CA GLU A 132 -9.68 -9.11 4.40
C GLU A 132 -8.83 -7.82 4.26
N ILE A 133 -7.54 -7.96 3.95
CA ILE A 133 -6.61 -6.85 3.76
C ILE A 133 -6.78 -6.30 2.34
N ALA A 134 -6.95 -4.98 2.22
CA ALA A 134 -6.99 -4.30 0.93
C ALA A 134 -5.61 -4.30 0.26
N ILE A 135 -5.58 -4.57 -1.06
CA ILE A 135 -4.33 -4.80 -1.79
C ILE A 135 -4.06 -3.62 -2.73
N ILE A 136 -2.82 -3.16 -2.70
CA ILE A 136 -2.28 -2.18 -3.64
C ILE A 136 -1.05 -2.80 -4.28
N ILE A 137 -0.98 -2.81 -5.60
CA ILE A 137 0.15 -3.35 -6.35
C ILE A 137 0.77 -2.22 -7.15
N MET A 138 2.06 -2.00 -6.98
CA MET A 138 2.80 -1.07 -7.81
C MET A 138 3.34 -1.78 -9.05
N GLN A 139 3.15 -1.17 -10.21
CA GLN A 139 3.75 -1.61 -11.46
C GLN A 139 5.25 -1.41 -11.43
N ILE A 140 6.02 -2.36 -11.98
CA ILE A 140 7.47 -2.22 -12.07
C ILE A 140 7.92 -1.70 -13.44
N VAL A 141 9.05 -1.03 -13.46
CA VAL A 141 9.78 -0.71 -14.69
C VAL A 141 10.86 -1.76 -14.92
N VAL A 142 10.95 -2.24 -16.16
CA VAL A 142 11.99 -3.18 -16.62
C VAL A 142 12.85 -2.46 -17.63
N ALA A 143 14.17 -2.52 -17.45
CA ALA A 143 15.12 -1.88 -18.34
C ALA A 143 14.97 -2.40 -19.80
N PRO A 144 15.17 -1.54 -20.82
CA PRO A 144 14.95 -1.91 -22.22
C PRO A 144 15.78 -3.11 -22.73
N ASN A 145 16.96 -3.32 -22.15
CA ASN A 145 17.89 -4.39 -22.53
C ASN A 145 17.40 -5.82 -22.25
N TYR A 146 16.30 -5.99 -21.51
CA TYR A 146 15.67 -7.31 -21.27
C TYR A 146 14.78 -7.78 -22.42
N GLY A 147 14.58 -6.95 -23.43
CA GLY A 147 13.77 -7.25 -24.60
C GLY A 147 12.27 -6.99 -24.40
N THR A 148 11.64 -6.53 -25.48
CA THR A 148 10.25 -6.05 -25.48
C THR A 148 9.26 -7.11 -24.98
N LYS A 149 9.37 -8.36 -25.47
CA LYS A 149 8.46 -9.46 -25.10
C LYS A 149 8.49 -9.77 -23.59
N TYR A 150 9.67 -9.73 -22.98
CA TYR A 150 9.82 -9.98 -21.55
C TYR A 150 9.19 -8.84 -20.74
N LYS A 151 9.49 -7.59 -21.11
CA LYS A 151 8.94 -6.38 -20.51
C LYS A 151 7.40 -6.38 -20.56
N GLU A 152 6.82 -6.54 -21.76
CA GLU A 152 5.38 -6.55 -21.95
C GLU A 152 4.68 -7.66 -21.16
N ARG A 153 5.32 -8.84 -21.08
CA ARG A 153 4.76 -9.95 -20.31
C ARG A 153 4.74 -9.66 -18.81
N LEU A 154 5.80 -9.05 -18.28
CA LEU A 154 5.83 -8.65 -16.88
C LEU A 154 4.78 -7.57 -16.58
N VAL A 155 4.72 -6.51 -17.37
CA VAL A 155 3.72 -5.45 -17.19
C VAL A 155 2.31 -6.03 -17.14
N ARG A 156 1.94 -6.88 -18.10
CA ARG A 156 0.62 -7.54 -18.12
C ARG A 156 0.32 -8.38 -16.88
N ILE A 157 1.32 -8.99 -16.27
CA ILE A 157 1.12 -9.78 -15.04
C ILE A 157 0.58 -8.92 -13.91
N TYR A 158 1.06 -7.70 -13.74
CA TYR A 158 0.57 -6.80 -12.69
C TYR A 158 -0.88 -6.39 -12.94
N GLU A 159 -1.25 -6.10 -14.18
CA GLU A 159 -2.63 -5.80 -14.60
C GLU A 159 -3.56 -7.00 -14.37
N GLU A 160 -3.14 -8.21 -14.78
CA GLU A 160 -3.91 -9.44 -14.60
C GLU A 160 -4.13 -9.75 -13.11
N VAL A 161 -3.09 -9.63 -12.30
CA VAL A 161 -3.17 -9.92 -10.85
C VAL A 161 -4.01 -8.86 -10.15
N ALA A 162 -3.83 -7.58 -10.46
CA ALA A 162 -4.63 -6.52 -9.87
C ALA A 162 -6.12 -6.71 -10.20
N THR A 163 -6.45 -7.00 -11.46
CA THR A 163 -7.83 -7.28 -11.88
C THR A 163 -8.41 -8.51 -11.17
N LYS A 164 -7.63 -9.60 -11.08
CA LYS A 164 -8.10 -10.86 -10.46
C LYS A 164 -8.47 -10.68 -8.98
N PHE A 165 -7.75 -9.84 -8.26
CA PHE A 165 -7.92 -9.68 -6.81
C PHE A 165 -8.61 -8.38 -6.40
N ASP A 166 -9.15 -7.62 -7.37
CA ASP A 166 -9.72 -6.29 -7.12
C ASP A 166 -8.73 -5.43 -6.30
N ALA A 167 -7.47 -5.44 -6.75
CA ALA A 167 -6.40 -4.67 -6.15
C ALA A 167 -6.23 -3.33 -6.86
N LYS A 168 -5.91 -2.27 -6.11
CA LYS A 168 -5.54 -0.97 -6.70
C LYS A 168 -4.19 -1.12 -7.38
N LEU A 169 -4.14 -0.98 -8.71
CA LEU A 169 -2.89 -0.90 -9.45
C LEU A 169 -2.42 0.55 -9.50
N VAL A 170 -1.20 0.80 -9.00
CA VAL A 170 -0.59 2.13 -9.07
C VAL A 170 0.60 2.12 -10.04
N PRO A 171 0.85 3.23 -10.74
CA PRO A 171 2.01 3.35 -11.63
C PRO A 171 3.32 3.13 -10.88
N SER A 172 4.38 2.80 -11.62
CA SER A 172 5.73 2.72 -11.04
C SER A 172 6.16 4.08 -10.50
N MET A 173 6.80 4.07 -9.33
CA MET A 173 7.46 5.26 -8.80
C MET A 173 8.66 5.72 -9.64
N LEU A 174 9.22 4.84 -10.47
CA LEU A 174 10.24 5.15 -11.46
C LEU A 174 9.58 5.49 -12.80
N ASN A 175 8.90 6.64 -12.87
CA ASN A 175 8.36 7.16 -14.12
C ASN A 175 9.47 7.75 -15.01
N GLU A 176 9.14 8.11 -16.26
CA GLU A 176 10.11 8.66 -17.22
C GLU A 176 10.76 9.97 -16.74
N GLU A 177 10.01 10.81 -16.04
CA GLU A 177 10.52 12.07 -15.50
C GLU A 177 11.66 11.82 -14.49
N ILE A 178 11.50 10.83 -13.62
CA ILE A 178 12.51 10.49 -12.61
C ILE A 178 13.69 9.77 -13.27
N VAL A 179 13.44 8.76 -14.09
CA VAL A 179 14.51 7.90 -14.64
C VAL A 179 15.41 8.66 -15.64
N LEU A 180 14.85 9.58 -16.42
CA LEU A 180 15.59 10.35 -17.41
C LEU A 180 16.30 11.58 -16.81
N ASN A 181 15.92 12.01 -15.61
CA ASN A 181 16.51 13.16 -14.95
C ASN A 181 17.66 12.74 -14.01
N LYS A 182 18.90 12.97 -14.46
CA LYS A 182 20.10 12.64 -13.68
C LYS A 182 20.18 13.35 -12.33
N ASP A 183 19.51 14.49 -12.18
CA ASP A 183 19.48 15.25 -10.92
C ASP A 183 18.56 14.61 -9.88
N LEU A 184 17.77 13.61 -10.28
CA LEU A 184 16.90 12.84 -9.40
C LEU A 184 17.43 11.42 -9.08
N MET A 185 18.52 10.98 -9.72
CA MET A 185 19.07 9.64 -9.58
C MET A 185 20.42 9.63 -8.89
N LEU A 186 20.73 8.52 -8.22
CA LEU A 186 22.10 8.23 -7.77
C LEU A 186 23.01 7.91 -8.97
N PRO A 187 24.34 7.97 -8.80
CA PRO A 187 25.29 7.66 -9.89
C PRO A 187 25.16 6.26 -10.47
N ASP A 188 24.51 5.33 -9.78
CA ASP A 188 24.23 3.97 -10.26
C ASP A 188 23.17 3.90 -11.37
N GLY A 189 22.40 5.00 -11.57
CA GLY A 189 21.34 5.10 -12.56
C GLY A 189 20.13 4.17 -12.32
N ILE A 190 20.02 3.61 -11.12
CA ILE A 190 18.95 2.69 -10.72
C ILE A 190 18.13 3.27 -9.58
N HIS A 191 18.80 3.86 -8.59
CA HIS A 191 18.14 4.34 -7.38
C HIS A 191 17.95 5.86 -7.40
N PRO A 192 16.77 6.36 -7.03
CA PRO A 192 16.54 7.79 -6.85
C PRO A 192 17.39 8.37 -5.70
N ASN A 193 17.97 9.53 -5.92
CA ASN A 193 18.67 10.29 -4.88
C ASN A 193 17.67 11.04 -3.97
N VAL A 194 18.15 11.88 -3.06
CA VAL A 194 17.29 12.65 -2.14
C VAL A 194 16.21 13.45 -2.88
N ASN A 195 16.55 14.12 -3.98
CA ASN A 195 15.57 14.90 -4.74
C ASN A 195 14.54 13.98 -5.41
N GLY A 196 14.99 12.84 -5.94
CA GLY A 196 14.10 11.80 -6.46
C GLY A 196 13.15 11.23 -5.40
N GLN A 197 13.60 11.10 -4.15
CA GLN A 197 12.73 10.66 -3.05
C GLN A 197 11.62 11.68 -2.76
N TYR A 198 11.89 12.98 -2.84
CA TYR A 198 10.85 14.01 -2.70
C TYR A 198 9.82 13.93 -3.83
N ALA A 199 10.28 13.82 -5.09
CA ALA A 199 9.38 13.68 -6.24
C ALA A 199 8.48 12.42 -6.11
N ILE A 200 9.06 11.28 -5.75
CA ILE A 200 8.32 10.04 -5.49
C ILE A 200 7.31 10.24 -4.35
N ALA A 201 7.70 10.91 -3.28
CA ALA A 201 6.80 11.13 -2.15
C ALA A 201 5.62 12.02 -2.52
N ASP A 202 5.80 13.01 -3.38
CA ASP A 202 4.71 13.86 -3.87
C ASP A 202 3.72 13.06 -4.72
N ASP A 203 4.21 12.25 -5.67
CA ASP A 203 3.37 11.40 -6.49
C ASP A 203 2.61 10.36 -5.67
N LEU A 204 3.30 9.63 -4.80
CA LEU A 204 2.68 8.56 -4.01
C LEU A 204 1.72 9.09 -2.94
N TYR A 205 1.97 10.27 -2.39
CA TYR A 205 1.05 10.90 -1.46
C TYR A 205 -0.33 11.08 -2.07
N THR A 206 -0.43 11.46 -3.35
CA THR A 206 -1.73 11.64 -4.03
C THR A 206 -2.54 10.33 -4.04
N TRP A 207 -1.88 9.19 -4.29
CA TRP A 207 -2.51 7.87 -4.32
C TRP A 207 -2.85 7.32 -2.93
N ILE A 208 -1.98 7.56 -1.95
CA ILE A 208 -2.10 7.00 -0.60
C ILE A 208 -3.09 7.81 0.24
N SER A 209 -3.16 9.12 0.07
CA SER A 209 -4.04 9.99 0.85
C SER A 209 -5.53 9.85 0.52
N GLU A 210 -5.85 9.14 -0.59
CA GLU A 210 -7.24 8.85 -1.02
C GLU A 210 -7.80 7.53 -0.44
N LEU A 211 -6.99 6.79 0.34
CA LEU A 211 -7.39 5.53 0.99
C LEU A 211 -8.07 5.80 2.35
#